data_0b5501cb948a23eebd45b67126789b46
#
_entry.id   0b5501cb948a23eebd45b67126789b46
#
_cell.length_a   1.000
_cell.length_b   1.000
_cell.length_c   1.000
_cell.angle_alpha   90.00
_cell.angle_beta   90.00
_cell.angle_gamma   90.00
#
_symmetry.space_group_name_H-M   'P 1'
#
loop_
_entity.id
_entity.type
_entity.pdbx_description
1 polymer ?
#
loop_
_entity_poly.entity_id
_entity_poly.type
_entity_poly.pdbx_seq_one_letter_code
_entity_poly.pdbx_strand_id
1 'polypeptide(L)'
;MKKLQELIEIVNPVKLKGVQVLGRSDSLVDKLYHLIRLGEVTNDDDALRLLYGSSDSKKALYQIKEKLYEKLFDSIFIIDLAESNHTAGVLAYSQNFKITAVFEWLSRRGSQNNIIPLGKKILKSAIKYNHCDIIVRVAKILARKHVIIDGDENMLDYYHELYERYQKVEALQAKAQYYWYKISVKFNKKRIVGDNELGVKAASYADEIESRLIPNHTCYTFTYLILLRIRRYEIEQDYESVVNLVNENLPKLETYPDAHSGIYNGLINKKLSALITLRKYQEANETAQENLKYVREGQKVWFTLMNSIIILNFYENNYKEAFEVYLKSVNHSGFKFLTDSRKEVYKVYRAYLQFFININLLDYPDDMKKPKPFRYAKFNNEVHIFTKDKKGINISFIVAQFLLLFTEGNYKLANEKIASIKSYTRKHLKDDETFRPNCFLKMLVKLVECDFHKAATLRKTKTLHEKLKNHTPKAKRLRSDVEVVPYEDLWEIILGRIDNRFRQGLKNNTLKSVKT
;
A
#
# COMPACT_ATOMS: atom_id res chain seq x y z
N MET A 1 7.94 -17.38 -13.38
CA MET A 1 8.97 -16.88 -12.45
C MET A 1 8.43 -16.01 -11.31
N LYS A 2 7.64 -14.97 -11.51
CA LYS A 2 7.16 -14.07 -10.43
C LYS A 2 6.61 -14.79 -9.19
N LYS A 3 5.78 -15.84 -9.35
CA LYS A 3 5.24 -16.64 -8.24
C LYS A 3 6.35 -17.33 -7.40
N LEU A 4 7.35 -17.91 -8.06
CA LEU A 4 8.47 -18.56 -7.38
C LEU A 4 9.34 -17.55 -6.64
N GLN A 5 9.60 -16.39 -7.23
CA GLN A 5 10.33 -15.30 -6.58
C GLN A 5 9.66 -14.87 -5.29
N GLU A 6 8.33 -14.64 -5.31
CA GLU A 6 7.55 -14.26 -4.13
C GLU A 6 7.62 -15.34 -3.03
N LEU A 7 7.51 -16.62 -3.37
CA LEU A 7 7.61 -17.71 -2.40
C LEU A 7 9.01 -17.85 -1.80
N ILE A 8 10.05 -17.77 -2.64
CA ILE A 8 11.45 -17.85 -2.18
C ILE A 8 11.76 -16.75 -1.16
N GLU A 9 11.14 -15.60 -1.28
CA GLU A 9 11.31 -14.50 -0.34
C GLU A 9 10.57 -14.68 0.97
N ILE A 10 9.37 -15.26 0.91
CA ILE A 10 8.63 -15.63 2.12
C ILE A 10 9.42 -16.67 2.91
N VAL A 11 10.01 -17.64 2.22
CA VAL A 11 10.76 -18.76 2.84
C VAL A 11 12.19 -18.37 3.24
N ASN A 12 12.85 -17.50 2.48
CA ASN A 12 14.28 -17.16 2.64
C ASN A 12 14.64 -16.33 3.90
N PRO A 13 13.80 -15.38 4.40
CA PRO A 13 14.13 -14.60 5.59
C PRO A 13 14.07 -15.40 6.90
N VAL A 14 13.52 -16.60 6.87
CA VAL A 14 13.28 -17.41 8.05
C VAL A 14 14.25 -18.58 8.01
N LYS A 15 15.17 -18.63 8.96
CA LYS A 15 16.08 -19.76 9.12
C LYS A 15 15.25 -21.01 9.43
N LEU A 16 15.26 -21.97 8.50
CA LEU A 16 14.71 -23.29 8.72
C LEU A 16 15.57 -24.00 9.77
N LYS A 17 15.20 -23.91 11.05
CA LYS A 17 15.92 -24.63 12.12
C LYS A 17 15.89 -26.14 11.85
N GLY A 18 17.04 -26.69 11.48
CA GLY A 18 17.28 -28.15 11.45
C GLY A 18 16.83 -28.91 10.21
N VAL A 19 16.02 -28.34 9.31
CA VAL A 19 15.56 -29.04 8.10
C VAL A 19 15.76 -28.14 6.88
N GLN A 20 16.90 -28.27 6.22
CA GLN A 20 17.10 -27.69 4.90
C GLN A 20 16.39 -28.57 3.86
N VAL A 21 15.19 -28.19 3.46
CA VAL A 21 14.42 -28.86 2.40
C VAL A 21 14.93 -28.46 1.01
N LEU A 22 15.66 -27.36 0.91
CA LEU A 22 16.15 -26.76 -0.34
C LEU A 22 17.64 -26.40 -0.23
N GLY A 23 18.38 -26.64 -1.33
CA GLY A 23 19.77 -26.16 -1.48
C GLY A 23 20.87 -27.10 -1.01
N ARG A 24 20.59 -28.38 -0.79
CA ARG A 24 21.59 -29.40 -0.41
C ARG A 24 21.99 -30.37 -1.53
N SER A 25 21.26 -30.39 -2.63
CA SER A 25 21.55 -31.30 -3.73
C SER A 25 21.97 -30.53 -4.98
N ASP A 26 22.77 -31.16 -5.83
CA ASP A 26 23.10 -30.66 -7.16
C ASP A 26 21.93 -30.77 -8.15
N SER A 27 20.71 -30.90 -7.64
CA SER A 27 19.53 -31.04 -8.48
C SER A 27 19.25 -29.74 -9.23
N LEU A 28 18.71 -29.86 -10.43
CA LEU A 28 18.28 -28.66 -11.23
C LEU A 28 17.24 -27.82 -10.50
N VAL A 29 16.46 -28.42 -9.59
CA VAL A 29 15.50 -27.70 -8.74
C VAL A 29 16.22 -26.79 -7.77
N ASP A 30 17.27 -27.29 -7.11
CA ASP A 30 18.05 -26.51 -6.15
C ASP A 30 18.91 -25.45 -6.85
N LYS A 31 19.45 -25.76 -8.05
CA LYS A 31 20.13 -24.76 -8.89
C LYS A 31 19.17 -23.62 -9.28
N LEU A 32 17.94 -23.94 -9.71
CA LEU A 32 16.94 -22.93 -10.02
C LEU A 32 16.59 -22.07 -8.81
N TYR A 33 16.43 -22.69 -7.62
CA TYR A 33 16.20 -21.96 -6.37
C TYR A 33 17.32 -20.95 -6.07
N HIS A 34 18.59 -21.37 -6.18
CA HIS A 34 19.72 -20.48 -5.93
C HIS A 34 19.81 -19.33 -6.94
N LEU A 35 19.63 -19.62 -8.23
CA LEU A 35 19.67 -18.60 -9.29
C LEU A 35 18.57 -17.55 -9.12
N ILE A 36 17.35 -17.96 -8.74
CA ILE A 36 16.27 -17.01 -8.44
C ILE A 36 16.57 -16.20 -7.18
N ARG A 37 17.10 -16.85 -6.14
CA ARG A 37 17.48 -16.21 -4.87
C ARG A 37 18.55 -15.14 -5.06
N LEU A 38 19.55 -15.40 -5.89
CA LEU A 38 20.63 -14.45 -6.23
C LEU A 38 20.16 -13.35 -7.17
N GLY A 39 18.96 -13.48 -7.78
CA GLY A 39 18.44 -12.52 -8.74
C GLY A 39 19.02 -12.66 -10.16
N GLU A 40 19.74 -13.76 -10.43
CA GLU A 40 20.32 -14.07 -11.73
C GLU A 40 19.27 -14.54 -12.75
N VAL A 41 18.16 -15.08 -12.26
CA VAL A 41 17.01 -15.53 -13.04
C VAL A 41 15.79 -14.67 -12.70
N THR A 42 15.33 -13.89 -13.67
CA THR A 42 14.15 -13.03 -13.54
C THR A 42 12.97 -13.48 -14.39
N ASN A 43 13.23 -14.23 -15.46
CA ASN A 43 12.25 -14.74 -16.41
C ASN A 43 12.58 -16.17 -16.84
N ASP A 44 11.73 -16.77 -17.67
CA ASP A 44 11.88 -18.15 -18.11
C ASP A 44 13.04 -18.32 -19.09
N ASP A 45 13.36 -17.31 -19.89
CA ASP A 45 14.48 -17.36 -20.85
C ASP A 45 15.84 -17.35 -20.15
N ASP A 46 15.99 -16.55 -19.08
CA ASP A 46 17.19 -16.60 -18.22
C ASP A 46 17.38 -18.00 -17.62
N ALA A 47 16.28 -18.61 -17.13
CA ALA A 47 16.34 -19.94 -16.53
C ALA A 47 16.74 -21.01 -17.56
N LEU A 48 16.17 -20.99 -18.76
CA LEU A 48 16.53 -21.91 -19.83
C LEU A 48 18.00 -21.82 -20.18
N ARG A 49 18.51 -20.61 -20.36
CA ARG A 49 19.93 -20.37 -20.70
C ARG A 49 20.88 -20.87 -19.62
N LEU A 50 20.60 -20.56 -18.34
CA LEU A 50 21.51 -20.88 -17.24
C LEU A 50 21.43 -22.34 -16.78
N LEU A 51 20.29 -23.01 -16.95
CA LEU A 51 20.11 -24.41 -16.53
C LEU A 51 20.41 -25.42 -17.66
N TYR A 52 20.11 -25.07 -18.90
CA TYR A 52 20.16 -26.01 -20.02
C TYR A 52 21.04 -25.58 -21.19
N GLY A 53 21.49 -24.33 -21.23
CA GLY A 53 22.29 -23.80 -22.33
C GLY A 53 21.52 -23.61 -23.67
N SER A 54 20.24 -23.97 -23.72
CA SER A 54 19.40 -23.90 -24.93
C SER A 54 17.96 -23.51 -24.61
N SER A 55 17.21 -23.00 -25.62
CA SER A 55 15.80 -22.62 -25.51
C SER A 55 14.82 -23.79 -25.61
N ASP A 56 15.28 -25.00 -25.95
CA ASP A 56 14.40 -26.10 -26.38
C ASP A 56 13.82 -26.93 -25.20
N SER A 57 14.30 -26.68 -24.00
CA SER A 57 13.91 -27.45 -22.80
C SER A 57 12.73 -26.84 -22.01
N LYS A 58 11.78 -26.16 -22.68
CA LYS A 58 10.64 -25.50 -22.02
C LYS A 58 9.78 -26.44 -21.15
N LYS A 59 9.53 -27.68 -21.62
CA LYS A 59 8.77 -28.69 -20.87
C LYS A 59 9.52 -29.13 -19.62
N ALA A 60 10.84 -29.32 -19.70
CA ALA A 60 11.69 -29.67 -18.56
C ALA A 60 11.73 -28.52 -17.53
N LEU A 61 11.88 -27.28 -17.98
CA LEU A 61 11.83 -26.13 -17.08
C LEU A 61 10.49 -26.03 -16.36
N TYR A 62 9.37 -26.27 -17.05
CA TYR A 62 8.04 -26.27 -16.42
C TYR A 62 7.98 -27.31 -15.28
N GLN A 63 8.44 -28.53 -15.51
CA GLN A 63 8.45 -29.58 -14.49
C GLN A 63 9.33 -29.23 -13.29
N ILE A 64 10.48 -28.60 -13.52
CA ILE A 64 11.37 -28.16 -12.42
C ILE A 64 10.72 -27.02 -11.63
N LYS A 65 10.05 -26.10 -12.29
CA LYS A 65 9.31 -25.01 -11.63
C LYS A 65 8.19 -25.54 -10.74
N GLU A 66 7.40 -26.54 -11.20
CA GLU A 66 6.36 -27.17 -10.39
C GLU A 66 6.97 -27.91 -9.17
N LYS A 67 8.03 -28.71 -9.36
CA LYS A 67 8.73 -29.36 -8.25
C LYS A 67 9.30 -28.36 -7.24
N LEU A 68 9.86 -27.25 -7.70
CA LEU A 68 10.35 -26.20 -6.82
C LEU A 68 9.18 -25.55 -6.06
N TYR A 69 8.06 -25.34 -6.73
CA TYR A 69 6.85 -24.78 -6.13
C TYR A 69 6.32 -25.69 -5.00
N GLU A 70 6.20 -26.99 -5.25
CA GLU A 70 5.80 -27.98 -4.23
C GLU A 70 6.75 -27.96 -3.02
N LYS A 71 8.08 -28.06 -3.26
CA LYS A 71 9.07 -27.99 -2.17
C LYS A 71 9.00 -26.70 -1.35
N LEU A 72 8.72 -25.55 -1.99
CA LEU A 72 8.54 -24.28 -1.30
C LEU A 72 7.28 -24.29 -0.43
N PHE A 73 6.16 -24.85 -0.93
CA PHE A 73 4.94 -25.01 -0.14
C PHE A 73 5.15 -25.87 1.10
N ASP A 74 5.79 -27.03 0.95
CA ASP A 74 6.11 -27.91 2.07
C ASP A 74 7.00 -27.20 3.10
N SER A 75 7.95 -26.39 2.61
CA SER A 75 8.84 -25.61 3.47
C SER A 75 8.09 -24.59 4.35
N ILE A 76 6.96 -24.03 3.89
CA ILE A 76 6.19 -23.04 4.66
C ILE A 76 5.67 -23.66 5.98
N PHE A 77 5.31 -24.94 5.99
CA PHE A 77 4.86 -25.61 7.23
C PHE A 77 5.97 -25.82 8.25
N ILE A 78 7.24 -25.81 7.81
CA ILE A 78 8.42 -26.05 8.65
C ILE A 78 9.00 -24.73 9.18
N ILE A 79 8.60 -23.57 8.60
CA ILE A 79 9.11 -22.27 9.01
C ILE A 79 8.83 -21.99 10.48
N ASP A 80 9.89 -21.70 11.24
CA ASP A 80 9.77 -21.18 12.59
C ASP A 80 9.57 -19.65 12.56
N LEU A 81 8.38 -19.21 12.93
CA LEU A 81 8.03 -17.78 12.99
C LEU A 81 8.51 -17.10 14.29
N ALA A 82 9.07 -17.85 15.24
CA ALA A 82 9.49 -17.31 16.54
C ALA A 82 10.61 -16.27 16.44
N GLU A 83 11.43 -16.31 15.38
CA GLU A 83 12.47 -15.29 15.13
C GLU A 83 11.93 -14.01 14.46
N SER A 84 10.64 -13.93 14.16
CA SER A 84 10.02 -12.75 13.57
C SER A 84 9.36 -11.91 14.68
N ASN A 85 9.40 -10.57 14.59
CA ASN A 85 8.75 -9.64 15.52
C ASN A 85 7.20 -9.70 15.43
N HIS A 86 6.64 -10.92 15.49
CA HIS A 86 5.21 -11.13 15.54
C HIS A 86 4.71 -11.10 16.99
N THR A 87 3.48 -10.64 17.20
CA THR A 87 2.83 -10.72 18.51
C THR A 87 2.63 -12.18 18.92
N ALA A 88 2.56 -12.45 20.22
CA ALA A 88 2.32 -13.80 20.73
C ALA A 88 1.04 -14.43 20.14
N GLY A 89 -0.01 -13.64 19.89
CA GLY A 89 -1.24 -14.09 19.25
C GLY A 89 -1.03 -14.57 17.82
N VAL A 90 -0.26 -13.84 17.01
CA VAL A 90 0.06 -14.24 15.61
C VAL A 90 0.89 -15.51 15.57
N LEU A 91 1.88 -15.65 16.46
CA LEU A 91 2.69 -16.86 16.57
C LEU A 91 1.82 -18.06 16.98
N ALA A 92 0.97 -17.87 17.99
CA ALA A 92 0.04 -18.88 18.46
C ALA A 92 -0.95 -19.29 17.35
N TYR A 93 -1.46 -18.32 16.56
CA TYR A 93 -2.34 -18.62 15.42
C TYR A 93 -1.64 -19.53 14.40
N SER A 94 -0.44 -19.17 13.99
CA SER A 94 0.31 -19.98 13.03
C SER A 94 0.59 -21.40 13.54
N GLN A 95 0.98 -21.54 14.82
CA GLN A 95 1.17 -22.85 15.44
C GLN A 95 -0.14 -23.65 15.53
N ASN A 96 -1.20 -23.02 16.02
CA ASN A 96 -2.50 -23.66 16.13
C ASN A 96 -3.03 -24.11 14.76
N PHE A 97 -2.86 -23.29 13.73
CA PHE A 97 -3.26 -23.64 12.36
C PHE A 97 -2.55 -24.89 11.85
N LYS A 98 -1.21 -24.95 12.01
CA LYS A 98 -0.40 -26.13 11.63
C LYS A 98 -0.85 -27.39 12.37
N ILE A 99 -1.01 -27.28 13.69
CA ILE A 99 -1.41 -28.43 14.53
C ILE A 99 -2.86 -28.84 14.23
N THR A 100 -3.76 -27.90 13.91
CA THR A 100 -5.14 -28.19 13.53
C THR A 100 -5.21 -28.99 12.21
N ALA A 101 -4.37 -28.69 11.24
CA ALA A 101 -4.30 -29.48 10.01
C ALA A 101 -3.89 -30.94 10.30
N VAL A 102 -2.89 -31.16 11.16
CA VAL A 102 -2.50 -32.50 11.63
C VAL A 102 -3.63 -33.17 12.42
N PHE A 103 -4.27 -32.44 13.30
CA PHE A 103 -5.41 -32.92 14.11
C PHE A 103 -6.58 -33.41 13.24
N GLU A 104 -6.97 -32.64 12.22
CA GLU A 104 -8.03 -33.03 11.28
C GLU A 104 -7.64 -34.31 10.50
N TRP A 105 -6.38 -34.38 10.05
CA TRP A 105 -5.88 -35.54 9.32
C TRP A 105 -5.91 -36.80 10.20
N LEU A 106 -5.38 -36.73 11.43
CA LEU A 106 -5.41 -37.84 12.41
C LEU A 106 -6.83 -38.25 12.75
N SER A 107 -7.76 -37.29 12.89
CA SER A 107 -9.16 -37.59 13.14
C SER A 107 -9.80 -38.43 12.03
N ARG A 108 -9.45 -38.19 10.78
CA ARG A 108 -9.94 -38.95 9.63
C ARG A 108 -9.30 -40.35 9.53
N ARG A 109 -8.06 -40.50 10.01
CA ARG A 109 -7.32 -41.79 10.03
C ARG A 109 -7.64 -42.65 11.23
N GLY A 110 -8.50 -42.24 12.14
CA GLY A 110 -8.95 -43.04 13.27
C GLY A 110 -7.98 -43.12 14.45
N SER A 111 -7.03 -42.19 14.56
CA SER A 111 -6.08 -42.10 15.69
C SER A 111 -6.82 -41.72 16.99
N GLN A 112 -7.27 -42.71 17.76
CA GLN A 112 -8.11 -42.45 18.96
C GLN A 112 -7.31 -41.83 20.09
N ASN A 113 -6.13 -42.34 20.42
CA ASN A 113 -5.34 -41.94 21.59
C ASN A 113 -4.79 -40.51 21.51
N ASN A 114 -4.59 -39.97 20.31
CA ASN A 114 -3.99 -38.65 20.12
C ASN A 114 -5.01 -37.52 19.96
N ILE A 115 -6.25 -37.81 19.56
CA ILE A 115 -7.21 -36.78 19.16
C ILE A 115 -7.66 -35.93 20.34
N ILE A 116 -8.09 -36.54 21.43
CA ILE A 116 -8.63 -35.80 22.58
C ILE A 116 -7.54 -34.92 23.24
N PRO A 117 -6.34 -35.44 23.58
CA PRO A 117 -5.28 -34.61 24.16
C PRO A 117 -4.83 -33.47 23.24
N LEU A 118 -4.69 -33.75 21.94
CA LEU A 118 -4.25 -32.76 20.95
C LEU A 118 -5.30 -31.67 20.76
N GLY A 119 -6.56 -32.04 20.63
CA GLY A 119 -7.68 -31.09 20.51
C GLY A 119 -7.80 -30.18 21.73
N LYS A 120 -7.69 -30.73 22.96
CA LYS A 120 -7.68 -29.95 24.21
C LYS A 120 -6.50 -28.95 24.23
N LYS A 121 -5.32 -29.36 23.81
CA LYS A 121 -4.13 -28.49 23.71
C LYS A 121 -4.36 -27.34 22.72
N ILE A 122 -4.91 -27.62 21.54
CA ILE A 122 -5.23 -26.59 20.53
C ILE A 122 -6.26 -25.62 21.10
N LEU A 123 -7.36 -26.10 21.67
CA LEU A 123 -8.42 -25.25 22.22
C LEU A 123 -7.91 -24.34 23.34
N LYS A 124 -7.08 -24.85 24.26
CA LYS A 124 -6.49 -24.02 25.31
C LYS A 124 -5.75 -22.80 24.76
N SER A 125 -4.97 -23.00 23.71
CA SER A 125 -4.25 -21.91 23.05
C SER A 125 -5.18 -21.03 22.22
N ALA A 126 -6.10 -21.62 21.44
CA ALA A 126 -6.99 -20.90 20.56
C ALA A 126 -7.98 -20.01 21.33
N ILE A 127 -8.51 -20.47 22.47
CA ILE A 127 -9.38 -19.67 23.36
C ILE A 127 -8.60 -18.51 23.99
N LYS A 128 -7.36 -18.76 24.45
CA LYS A 128 -6.50 -17.72 25.04
C LYS A 128 -6.29 -16.54 24.07
N TYR A 129 -6.14 -16.81 22.78
CA TYR A 129 -5.87 -15.81 21.75
C TYR A 129 -7.07 -15.53 20.83
N ASN A 130 -8.27 -15.99 21.19
CA ASN A 130 -9.53 -15.74 20.49
C ASN A 130 -9.52 -16.14 19.00
N HIS A 131 -8.87 -17.28 18.66
CA HIS A 131 -8.83 -17.81 17.30
C HIS A 131 -10.13 -18.55 16.95
N CYS A 132 -11.19 -17.82 16.65
CA CYS A 132 -12.56 -18.34 16.54
C CYS A 132 -12.72 -19.44 15.48
N ASP A 133 -12.10 -19.31 14.32
CA ASP A 133 -12.11 -20.30 13.24
C ASP A 133 -11.50 -21.65 13.66
N ILE A 134 -10.41 -21.63 14.41
CA ILE A 134 -9.75 -22.83 14.96
C ILE A 134 -10.62 -23.47 16.04
N ILE A 135 -11.20 -22.64 16.94
CA ILE A 135 -12.09 -23.14 18.02
C ILE A 135 -13.30 -23.86 17.42
N VAL A 136 -13.96 -23.26 16.44
CA VAL A 136 -15.12 -23.86 15.75
C VAL A 136 -14.77 -25.22 15.14
N ARG A 137 -13.65 -25.31 14.43
CA ARG A 137 -13.20 -26.57 13.79
C ARG A 137 -12.91 -27.66 14.81
N VAL A 138 -12.12 -27.35 15.84
CA VAL A 138 -11.64 -28.32 16.82
C VAL A 138 -12.77 -28.76 17.75
N ALA A 139 -13.61 -27.84 18.23
CA ALA A 139 -14.76 -28.16 19.10
C ALA A 139 -15.71 -29.13 18.40
N LYS A 140 -16.06 -28.91 17.12
CA LYS A 140 -16.91 -29.81 16.34
C LYS A 140 -16.36 -31.23 16.23
N ILE A 141 -15.04 -31.38 16.07
CA ILE A 141 -14.42 -32.70 15.97
C ILE A 141 -14.40 -33.39 17.35
N LEU A 142 -14.07 -32.63 18.41
CA LEU A 142 -14.05 -33.17 19.77
C LEU A 142 -15.45 -33.63 20.26
N ALA A 143 -16.49 -32.83 20.00
CA ALA A 143 -17.86 -33.22 20.28
C ALA A 143 -18.18 -34.61 19.69
N ARG A 144 -17.92 -34.79 18.38
CA ARG A 144 -18.14 -36.08 17.72
C ARG A 144 -17.32 -37.21 18.31
N LYS A 145 -16.06 -36.93 18.72
CA LYS A 145 -15.16 -37.97 19.24
C LYS A 145 -15.55 -38.46 20.62
N HIS A 146 -16.02 -37.58 21.49
CA HIS A 146 -16.53 -37.98 22.81
C HIS A 146 -17.77 -38.87 22.72
N VAL A 147 -18.65 -38.61 21.76
CA VAL A 147 -19.79 -39.52 21.50
C VAL A 147 -19.31 -40.91 21.09
N ILE A 148 -18.33 -41.01 20.17
CA ILE A 148 -17.88 -42.29 19.58
C ILE A 148 -17.02 -43.10 20.54
N ILE A 149 -16.16 -42.46 21.34
CA ILE A 149 -15.14 -43.11 22.15
C ILE A 149 -15.68 -43.41 23.56
N ASP A 150 -16.25 -42.39 24.21
CA ASP A 150 -16.56 -42.44 25.65
C ASP A 150 -18.06 -42.45 25.94
N GLY A 151 -18.91 -42.10 24.97
CA GLY A 151 -20.36 -41.90 25.20
C GLY A 151 -20.66 -40.76 26.20
N ASP A 152 -19.74 -39.79 26.35
CA ASP A 152 -19.81 -38.72 27.34
C ASP A 152 -20.69 -37.57 26.85
N GLU A 153 -21.93 -37.53 27.34
CA GLU A 153 -22.93 -36.52 27.00
C GLU A 153 -22.54 -35.13 27.53
N ASN A 154 -21.90 -35.02 28.70
CA ASN A 154 -21.47 -33.74 29.25
C ASN A 154 -20.37 -33.11 28.39
N MET A 155 -19.43 -33.90 27.88
CA MET A 155 -18.40 -33.41 26.97
C MET A 155 -18.97 -33.06 25.58
N LEU A 156 -19.96 -33.82 25.11
CA LEU A 156 -20.69 -33.47 23.89
C LEU A 156 -21.29 -32.07 24.01
N ASP A 157 -22.08 -31.83 25.08
CA ASP A 157 -22.75 -30.57 25.31
C ASP A 157 -21.75 -29.41 25.49
N TYR A 158 -20.69 -29.60 26.27
CA TYR A 158 -19.64 -28.61 26.46
C TYR A 158 -19.01 -28.16 25.12
N TYR A 159 -18.62 -29.11 24.26
CA TYR A 159 -18.02 -28.76 22.98
C TYR A 159 -19.05 -28.23 21.98
N HIS A 160 -20.29 -28.63 22.07
CA HIS A 160 -21.38 -28.11 21.25
C HIS A 160 -21.67 -26.64 21.58
N GLU A 161 -21.81 -26.29 22.86
CA GLU A 161 -21.98 -24.91 23.32
C GLU A 161 -20.78 -24.02 22.91
N LEU A 162 -19.56 -24.55 23.04
CA LEU A 162 -18.35 -23.85 22.61
C LEU A 162 -18.39 -23.58 21.10
N TYR A 163 -18.77 -24.59 20.33
CA TYR A 163 -18.93 -24.48 18.87
C TYR A 163 -19.95 -23.40 18.50
N GLU A 164 -21.16 -23.45 19.08
CA GLU A 164 -22.21 -22.48 18.77
C GLU A 164 -21.82 -21.05 19.12
N ARG A 165 -21.19 -20.86 20.28
CA ARG A 165 -20.74 -19.55 20.72
C ARG A 165 -19.74 -18.95 19.73
N TYR A 166 -18.69 -19.67 19.37
CA TYR A 166 -17.64 -19.16 18.50
C TYR A 166 -18.06 -19.13 17.03
N GLN A 167 -19.00 -19.92 16.60
CA GLN A 167 -19.62 -19.81 15.28
C GLN A 167 -20.36 -18.47 15.12
N LYS A 168 -21.04 -17.99 16.17
CA LYS A 168 -21.67 -16.65 16.17
C LYS A 168 -20.62 -15.54 16.08
N VAL A 169 -19.48 -15.69 16.78
CA VAL A 169 -18.35 -14.75 16.71
C VAL A 169 -17.78 -14.70 15.29
N GLU A 170 -17.50 -15.85 14.69
CA GLU A 170 -16.95 -15.96 13.33
C GLU A 170 -17.91 -15.38 12.28
N ALA A 171 -19.20 -15.68 12.40
CA ALA A 171 -20.23 -15.15 11.50
C ALA A 171 -20.34 -13.63 11.58
N LEU A 172 -20.25 -13.04 12.78
CA LEU A 172 -20.26 -11.59 12.96
C LEU A 172 -19.02 -10.95 12.35
N GLN A 173 -17.84 -11.55 12.56
CA GLN A 173 -16.59 -11.08 11.94
C GLN A 173 -16.67 -11.10 10.42
N ALA A 174 -17.12 -12.20 9.82
CA ALA A 174 -17.28 -12.34 8.37
C ALA A 174 -18.25 -11.29 7.80
N LYS A 175 -19.34 -10.99 8.53
CA LYS A 175 -20.32 -9.96 8.17
C LYS A 175 -19.70 -8.56 8.20
N ALA A 176 -18.97 -8.21 9.26
CA ALA A 176 -18.30 -6.93 9.40
C ALA A 176 -17.26 -6.72 8.27
N GLN A 177 -16.48 -7.75 7.98
CA GLN A 177 -15.53 -7.76 6.88
C GLN A 177 -16.21 -7.54 5.52
N TYR A 178 -17.30 -8.26 5.26
CA TYR A 178 -18.07 -8.11 4.02
C TYR A 178 -18.61 -6.69 3.85
N TYR A 179 -19.16 -6.08 4.91
CA TYR A 179 -19.66 -4.72 4.89
C TYR A 179 -18.56 -3.71 4.58
N TRP A 180 -17.41 -3.86 5.24
CA TRP A 180 -16.24 -3.04 4.95
C TRP A 180 -15.79 -3.15 3.49
N TYR A 181 -15.68 -4.36 2.95
CA TYR A 181 -15.27 -4.56 1.55
C TYR A 181 -16.30 -3.99 0.57
N LYS A 182 -17.58 -4.19 0.84
CA LYS A 182 -18.67 -3.68 -0.02
C LYS A 182 -18.67 -2.16 -0.13
N ILE A 183 -18.50 -1.46 1.00
CA ILE A 183 -18.38 0.00 1.03
C ILE A 183 -17.07 0.43 0.36
N SER A 184 -15.95 -0.23 0.67
CA SER A 184 -14.64 0.12 0.13
C SER A 184 -14.56 -0.02 -1.39
N VAL A 185 -15.15 -1.07 -1.98
CA VAL A 185 -15.20 -1.26 -3.43
C VAL A 185 -15.99 -0.14 -4.10
N LYS A 186 -17.17 0.23 -3.55
CA LYS A 186 -17.99 1.33 -4.09
C LYS A 186 -17.26 2.65 -4.00
N PHE A 187 -16.69 2.95 -2.84
CA PHE A 187 -15.92 4.16 -2.59
C PHE A 187 -14.70 4.29 -3.51
N ASN A 188 -13.97 3.19 -3.75
CA ASN A 188 -12.79 3.21 -4.62
C ASN A 188 -13.15 3.28 -6.11
N LYS A 189 -14.23 2.62 -6.55
CA LYS A 189 -14.66 2.64 -7.96
C LYS A 189 -15.22 4.00 -8.38
N LYS A 190 -16.13 4.53 -7.60
CA LYS A 190 -16.80 5.80 -7.94
C LYS A 190 -15.99 7.01 -7.48
N ARG A 191 -15.09 6.83 -6.50
CA ARG A 191 -14.33 7.90 -5.84
C ARG A 191 -15.20 9.09 -5.44
N ILE A 192 -16.45 8.79 -5.08
CA ILE A 192 -17.48 9.80 -4.77
C ILE A 192 -17.29 10.22 -3.33
N VAL A 193 -16.88 11.46 -3.15
CA VAL A 193 -16.99 12.22 -1.90
C VAL A 193 -18.32 12.97 -1.96
N GLY A 194 -19.02 13.04 -0.82
CA GLY A 194 -20.33 13.68 -0.75
C GLY A 194 -21.48 12.79 -1.23
N ASP A 195 -21.26 11.50 -1.42
CA ASP A 195 -22.34 10.53 -1.64
C ASP A 195 -23.02 10.25 -0.29
N ASN A 196 -24.00 11.10 0.05
CA ASN A 196 -24.75 10.95 1.30
C ASN A 196 -25.35 9.55 1.45
N GLU A 197 -25.77 8.92 0.36
CA GLU A 197 -26.34 7.56 0.39
C GLU A 197 -25.27 6.54 0.82
N LEU A 198 -24.06 6.65 0.29
CA LEU A 198 -22.97 5.75 0.67
C LEU A 198 -22.50 5.99 2.11
N GLY A 199 -22.49 7.24 2.57
CA GLY A 199 -22.18 7.61 3.96
C GLY A 199 -23.19 7.05 4.94
N VAL A 200 -24.48 7.27 4.69
CA VAL A 200 -25.60 6.70 5.48
C VAL A 200 -25.52 5.17 5.52
N LYS A 201 -25.20 4.54 4.40
CA LYS A 201 -25.06 3.08 4.35
C LYS A 201 -23.87 2.57 5.13
N ALA A 202 -22.74 3.28 5.14
CA ALA A 202 -21.60 2.93 5.97
C ALA A 202 -21.94 3.04 7.47
N ALA A 203 -22.66 4.09 7.87
CA ALA A 203 -23.18 4.26 9.23
C ALA A 203 -24.12 3.12 9.62
N SER A 204 -25.14 2.85 8.81
CA SER A 204 -26.11 1.77 9.06
C SER A 204 -25.43 0.39 9.22
N TYR A 205 -24.41 0.10 8.44
CA TYR A 205 -23.63 -1.13 8.58
C TYR A 205 -22.80 -1.15 9.88
N ALA A 206 -22.24 -0.02 10.29
CA ALA A 206 -21.52 0.09 11.54
C ALA A 206 -22.48 -0.13 12.74
N ASP A 207 -23.64 0.52 12.74
CA ASP A 207 -24.66 0.42 13.78
C ASP A 207 -25.22 -1.01 13.89
N GLU A 208 -25.42 -1.69 12.75
CA GLU A 208 -25.84 -3.10 12.73
C GLU A 208 -24.78 -4.02 13.36
N ILE A 209 -23.51 -3.83 13.07
CA ILE A 209 -22.43 -4.62 13.69
C ILE A 209 -22.35 -4.32 15.17
N GLU A 210 -22.40 -3.05 15.56
CA GLU A 210 -22.30 -2.63 16.96
C GLU A 210 -23.46 -3.20 17.81
N SER A 211 -24.69 -3.15 17.31
CA SER A 211 -25.86 -3.70 18.01
C SER A 211 -25.82 -5.23 18.20
N ARG A 212 -24.96 -5.91 17.44
CA ARG A 212 -24.76 -7.37 17.49
C ARG A 212 -23.44 -7.78 18.14
N LEU A 213 -22.70 -6.83 18.72
CA LEU A 213 -21.48 -7.19 19.44
C LEU A 213 -21.81 -8.12 20.60
N ILE A 214 -21.16 -9.28 20.61
CA ILE A 214 -21.30 -10.30 21.63
C ILE A 214 -20.01 -10.39 22.45
N PRO A 215 -20.04 -10.90 23.68
CA PRO A 215 -18.83 -11.18 24.45
C PRO A 215 -17.83 -12.00 23.61
N ASN A 216 -16.54 -11.70 23.77
CA ASN A 216 -15.45 -12.34 23.02
C ASN A 216 -15.44 -12.10 21.49
N HIS A 217 -16.11 -11.03 20.99
CA HIS A 217 -15.92 -10.64 19.61
C HIS A 217 -14.43 -10.36 19.34
N THR A 218 -13.98 -10.60 18.10
CA THR A 218 -12.58 -10.51 17.73
C THR A 218 -12.12 -9.05 17.55
N CYS A 219 -10.83 -8.82 17.71
CA CYS A 219 -10.20 -7.54 17.34
C CYS A 219 -10.52 -7.15 15.88
N TYR A 220 -10.63 -8.13 14.98
CA TYR A 220 -11.01 -7.88 13.59
C TYR A 220 -12.45 -7.35 13.46
N THR A 221 -13.41 -7.91 14.21
CA THR A 221 -14.79 -7.40 14.22
C THR A 221 -14.84 -5.94 14.64
N PHE A 222 -14.16 -5.62 15.75
CA PHE A 222 -14.07 -4.27 16.27
C PHE A 222 -13.36 -3.33 15.27
N THR A 223 -12.26 -3.78 14.66
CA THR A 223 -11.53 -2.99 13.66
C THR A 223 -12.41 -2.69 12.44
N TYR A 224 -13.17 -3.66 11.92
CA TYR A 224 -14.06 -3.40 10.78
C TYR A 224 -15.19 -2.43 11.14
N LEU A 225 -15.71 -2.47 12.36
CA LEU A 225 -16.65 -1.48 12.87
C LEU A 225 -16.05 -0.07 12.84
N ILE A 226 -14.84 0.11 13.39
CA ILE A 226 -14.14 1.39 13.38
C ILE A 226 -13.86 1.86 11.95
N LEU A 227 -13.41 0.96 11.07
CA LEU A 227 -13.15 1.28 9.67
C LEU A 227 -14.42 1.71 8.90
N LEU A 228 -15.59 1.14 9.22
CA LEU A 228 -16.87 1.57 8.64
C LEU A 228 -17.23 2.99 9.08
N ARG A 229 -17.03 3.32 10.37
CA ARG A 229 -17.23 4.67 10.92
C ARG A 229 -16.23 5.67 10.32
N ILE A 230 -14.94 5.30 10.22
CA ILE A 230 -13.93 6.11 9.53
C ILE A 230 -14.37 6.37 8.09
N ARG A 231 -14.87 5.35 7.39
CA ARG A 231 -15.31 5.51 6.00
C ARG A 231 -16.48 6.46 5.85
N ARG A 232 -17.41 6.46 6.79
CA ARG A 232 -18.47 7.46 6.86
C ARG A 232 -17.87 8.86 6.93
N TYR A 233 -17.01 9.11 7.92
CA TYR A 233 -16.36 10.42 8.07
C TYR A 233 -15.49 10.81 6.86
N GLU A 234 -14.77 9.87 6.25
CA GLU A 234 -14.03 10.12 5.01
C GLU A 234 -14.96 10.54 3.85
N ILE A 235 -16.18 10.00 3.76
CA ILE A 235 -17.19 10.38 2.76
C ILE A 235 -17.75 11.77 3.08
N GLU A 236 -18.04 12.06 4.33
CA GLU A 236 -18.53 13.34 4.84
C GLU A 236 -17.42 14.40 4.92
N GLN A 237 -16.13 14.00 4.75
CA GLN A 237 -14.94 14.86 4.81
C GLN A 237 -14.67 15.42 6.20
N ASP A 238 -15.15 14.77 7.21
CA ASP A 238 -14.91 15.09 8.60
C ASP A 238 -13.64 14.37 9.11
N TYR A 239 -12.48 14.90 8.76
CA TYR A 239 -11.20 14.31 9.14
C TYR A 239 -10.82 14.52 10.61
N GLU A 240 -11.39 15.55 11.27
CA GLU A 240 -11.25 15.70 12.71
C GLU A 240 -11.90 14.52 13.44
N SER A 241 -13.11 14.14 13.05
CA SER A 241 -13.77 12.95 13.60
C SER A 241 -13.01 11.66 13.31
N VAL A 242 -12.31 11.54 12.17
CA VAL A 242 -11.41 10.41 11.91
C VAL A 242 -10.29 10.35 12.93
N VAL A 243 -9.60 11.46 13.19
CA VAL A 243 -8.49 11.55 14.17
C VAL A 243 -8.99 11.19 15.56
N ASN A 244 -10.09 11.80 15.99
CA ASN A 244 -10.69 11.57 17.32
C ASN A 244 -11.11 10.11 17.49
N LEU A 245 -11.80 9.54 16.50
CA LEU A 245 -12.23 8.14 16.54
C LEU A 245 -11.04 7.17 16.66
N VAL A 246 -9.93 7.42 15.93
CA VAL A 246 -8.74 6.57 16.04
C VAL A 246 -8.09 6.74 17.40
N ASN A 247 -7.93 7.97 17.91
CA ASN A 247 -7.34 8.23 19.21
C ASN A 247 -8.12 7.54 20.35
N GLU A 248 -9.45 7.60 20.30
CA GLU A 248 -10.33 6.98 21.30
C GLU A 248 -10.27 5.44 21.29
N ASN A 249 -10.13 4.85 20.10
CA ASN A 249 -10.30 3.40 19.96
C ASN A 249 -8.97 2.64 19.84
N LEU A 250 -7.85 3.31 19.54
CA LEU A 250 -6.55 2.67 19.45
C LEU A 250 -6.11 2.00 20.78
N PRO A 251 -6.28 2.63 21.96
CA PRO A 251 -5.97 1.97 23.23
C PRO A 251 -6.87 0.75 23.53
N LYS A 252 -8.11 0.78 23.09
CA LYS A 252 -9.03 -0.36 23.29
C LYS A 252 -8.55 -1.62 22.54
N LEU A 253 -7.84 -1.46 21.43
CA LEU A 253 -7.28 -2.59 20.69
C LEU A 253 -6.25 -3.38 21.50
N GLU A 254 -5.53 -2.72 22.43
CA GLU A 254 -4.50 -3.37 23.25
C GLU A 254 -5.11 -4.40 24.22
N THR A 255 -6.40 -4.31 24.50
CA THR A 255 -7.10 -5.25 25.37
C THR A 255 -7.45 -6.56 24.67
N TYR A 256 -7.37 -6.62 23.34
CA TYR A 256 -7.72 -7.81 22.58
C TYR A 256 -6.54 -8.79 22.46
N PRO A 257 -6.73 -10.06 22.84
CA PRO A 257 -5.65 -11.05 22.78
C PRO A 257 -5.23 -11.42 21.35
N ASP A 258 -6.11 -11.19 20.36
CA ASP A 258 -5.89 -11.38 18.92
C ASP A 258 -5.41 -10.10 18.21
N ALA A 259 -5.11 -9.03 18.93
CA ALA A 259 -4.56 -7.80 18.34
C ALA A 259 -3.16 -8.02 17.77
N HIS A 260 -2.88 -7.38 16.65
CA HIS A 260 -1.57 -7.44 16.00
C HIS A 260 -1.19 -6.13 15.31
N SER A 261 0.11 -5.96 15.06
CA SER A 261 0.68 -4.72 14.48
C SER A 261 0.02 -4.28 13.16
N GLY A 262 -0.47 -5.20 12.34
CA GLY A 262 -1.15 -4.87 11.08
C GLY A 262 -2.46 -4.11 11.29
N ILE A 263 -3.20 -4.40 12.36
CA ILE A 263 -4.44 -3.68 12.73
C ILE A 263 -4.10 -2.27 13.19
N TYR A 264 -3.16 -2.13 14.13
CA TYR A 264 -2.69 -0.82 14.60
C TYR A 264 -2.23 0.06 13.46
N ASN A 265 -1.35 -0.47 12.62
CA ASN A 265 -0.83 0.24 11.45
C ASN A 265 -1.93 0.65 10.48
N GLY A 266 -2.97 -0.16 10.32
CA GLY A 266 -4.14 0.16 9.50
C GLY A 266 -4.86 1.41 9.98
N LEU A 267 -5.14 1.52 11.28
CA LEU A 267 -5.82 2.68 11.87
C LEU A 267 -4.91 3.90 11.97
N ILE A 268 -3.63 3.72 12.36
CA ILE A 268 -2.67 4.83 12.41
C ILE A 268 -2.45 5.45 11.02
N ASN A 269 -2.40 4.65 9.95
CA ASN A 269 -2.34 5.19 8.60
C ASN A 269 -3.59 6.01 8.22
N LYS A 270 -4.77 5.67 8.75
CA LYS A 270 -5.98 6.48 8.59
C LYS A 270 -5.87 7.82 9.31
N LYS A 271 -5.41 7.81 10.57
CA LYS A 271 -5.13 9.02 11.35
C LYS A 271 -4.10 9.89 10.64
N LEU A 272 -2.97 9.31 10.21
CA LEU A 272 -1.91 10.04 9.52
C LEU A 272 -2.42 10.71 8.24
N SER A 273 -3.20 10.01 7.42
CA SER A 273 -3.80 10.58 6.22
C SER A 273 -4.77 11.73 6.54
N ALA A 274 -5.52 11.61 7.63
CA ALA A 274 -6.43 12.66 8.09
C ALA A 274 -5.66 13.90 8.58
N LEU A 275 -4.62 13.72 9.39
CA LEU A 275 -3.77 14.81 9.90
C LEU A 275 -3.07 15.57 8.76
N ILE A 276 -2.52 14.87 7.77
CA ILE A 276 -1.93 15.49 6.57
C ILE A 276 -3.01 16.31 5.82
N THR A 277 -4.22 15.78 5.71
CA THR A 277 -5.33 16.47 5.05
C THR A 277 -5.76 17.74 5.81
N LEU A 278 -5.72 17.69 7.13
CA LEU A 278 -6.01 18.83 8.03
C LEU A 278 -4.84 19.83 8.13
N ARG A 279 -3.70 19.55 7.47
CA ARG A 279 -2.47 20.34 7.56
C ARG A 279 -1.88 20.41 8.99
N LYS A 280 -2.19 19.42 9.83
CA LYS A 280 -1.62 19.26 11.19
C LYS A 280 -0.30 18.48 11.09
N TYR A 281 0.71 19.09 10.45
CA TYR A 281 1.92 18.38 10.05
C TYR A 281 2.76 17.92 11.23
N GLN A 282 2.83 18.72 12.30
CA GLN A 282 3.55 18.35 13.52
C GLN A 282 2.96 17.07 14.14
N GLU A 283 1.63 17.03 14.36
CA GLU A 283 0.96 15.84 14.90
C GLU A 283 1.09 14.64 13.94
N ALA A 284 1.10 14.89 12.63
CA ALA A 284 1.31 13.85 11.62
C ALA A 284 2.72 13.26 11.71
N ASN A 285 3.75 14.10 11.92
CA ASN A 285 5.13 13.65 12.07
C ASN A 285 5.31 12.84 13.35
N GLU A 286 4.80 13.32 14.48
CA GLU A 286 4.80 12.59 15.76
C GLU A 286 4.13 11.21 15.59
N THR A 287 2.95 11.17 14.98
CA THR A 287 2.21 9.92 14.69
C THR A 287 3.02 8.98 13.77
N ALA A 288 3.72 9.50 12.77
CA ALA A 288 4.54 8.70 11.86
C ALA A 288 5.75 8.10 12.58
N GLN A 289 6.44 8.88 13.43
CA GLN A 289 7.59 8.43 14.19
C GLN A 289 7.21 7.37 15.25
N GLU A 290 6.08 7.54 15.92
CA GLU A 290 5.54 6.52 16.82
C GLU A 290 5.25 5.22 16.10
N ASN A 291 4.65 5.30 14.91
CA ASN A 291 4.29 4.12 14.12
C ASN A 291 5.52 3.35 13.61
N LEU A 292 6.63 4.03 13.35
CA LEU A 292 7.88 3.37 12.93
C LEU A 292 8.38 2.32 13.94
N LYS A 293 8.08 2.48 15.23
CA LYS A 293 8.45 1.52 16.27
C LYS A 293 7.75 0.17 16.12
N TYR A 294 6.57 0.15 15.50
CA TYR A 294 5.73 -1.04 15.36
C TYR A 294 5.82 -1.67 13.96
N VAL A 295 6.54 -1.06 13.02
CA VAL A 295 6.61 -1.49 11.63
C VAL A 295 7.99 -2.04 11.32
N ARG A 296 8.05 -3.31 10.90
CA ARG A 296 9.31 -3.90 10.45
C ARG A 296 9.72 -3.30 9.10
N GLU A 297 10.98 -2.86 9.01
CA GLU A 297 11.59 -2.33 7.80
C GLU A 297 11.51 -3.34 6.64
N GLY A 298 11.21 -2.85 5.45
CA GLY A 298 11.09 -3.66 4.23
C GLY A 298 9.76 -4.40 4.05
N GLN A 299 8.87 -4.40 5.04
CA GLN A 299 7.52 -4.94 4.87
C GLN A 299 6.64 -3.98 4.07
N LYS A 300 5.58 -4.51 3.46
CA LYS A 300 4.61 -3.73 2.66
C LYS A 300 4.02 -2.53 3.41
N VAL A 301 3.77 -2.69 4.72
CA VAL A 301 3.25 -1.64 5.59
C VAL A 301 4.29 -0.53 5.80
N TRP A 302 5.56 -0.90 5.96
CA TRP A 302 6.67 0.04 6.08
C TRP A 302 6.77 0.95 4.85
N PHE A 303 6.71 0.40 3.64
CA PHE A 303 6.69 1.22 2.42
C PHE A 303 5.47 2.16 2.34
N THR A 304 4.33 1.75 2.91
CA THR A 304 3.16 2.64 3.00
C THR A 304 3.43 3.80 3.94
N LEU A 305 4.08 3.55 5.07
CA LEU A 305 4.46 4.59 6.02
C LEU A 305 5.53 5.52 5.44
N MET A 306 6.58 4.96 4.80
CA MET A 306 7.61 5.75 4.09
C MET A 306 6.98 6.69 3.05
N ASN A 307 6.01 6.19 2.28
CA ASN A 307 5.27 7.02 1.34
C ASN A 307 4.56 8.21 2.02
N SER A 308 3.93 7.99 3.17
CA SER A 308 3.29 9.06 3.93
C SER A 308 4.31 10.07 4.48
N ILE A 309 5.46 9.59 4.94
CA ILE A 309 6.55 10.46 5.45
C ILE A 309 7.17 11.29 4.31
N ILE A 310 7.35 10.72 3.10
CA ILE A 310 7.82 11.48 1.93
C ILE A 310 6.85 12.62 1.61
N ILE A 311 5.56 12.34 1.59
CA ILE A 311 4.53 13.36 1.33
C ILE A 311 4.50 14.42 2.42
N LEU A 312 4.58 14.01 3.68
CA LEU A 312 4.63 14.94 4.81
C LEU A 312 5.81 15.91 4.67
N ASN A 313 7.00 15.40 4.38
CA ASN A 313 8.18 16.24 4.18
C ASN A 313 8.05 17.16 2.96
N PHE A 314 7.40 16.73 1.88
CA PHE A 314 7.10 17.63 0.77
C PHE A 314 6.15 18.77 1.18
N TYR A 315 5.18 18.49 2.05
CA TYR A 315 4.22 19.49 2.53
C TYR A 315 4.83 20.47 3.54
N GLU A 316 5.89 20.06 4.23
CA GLU A 316 6.66 20.91 5.15
C GLU A 316 7.85 21.61 4.47
N ASN A 317 8.01 21.45 3.14
CA ASN A 317 9.16 21.95 2.37
C ASN A 317 10.52 21.36 2.81
N ASN A 318 10.52 20.22 3.50
CA ASN A 318 11.70 19.49 3.95
C ASN A 318 12.18 18.54 2.83
N TYR A 319 12.59 19.11 1.70
CA TYR A 319 12.92 18.33 0.49
C TYR A 319 14.12 17.40 0.67
N LYS A 320 15.05 17.75 1.56
CA LYS A 320 16.23 16.93 1.87
C LYS A 320 15.79 15.64 2.59
N GLU A 321 15.02 15.77 3.63
CA GLU A 321 14.48 14.64 4.40
C GLU A 321 13.57 13.76 3.52
N ALA A 322 12.75 14.38 2.65
CA ALA A 322 11.94 13.63 1.68
C ALA A 322 12.83 12.78 0.75
N PHE A 323 13.98 13.31 0.33
CA PHE A 323 14.91 12.60 -0.52
C PHE A 323 15.62 11.46 0.21
N GLU A 324 16.04 11.67 1.45
CA GLU A 324 16.65 10.63 2.29
C GLU A 324 15.71 9.45 2.50
N VAL A 325 14.44 9.73 2.87
CA VAL A 325 13.39 8.71 3.03
C VAL A 325 13.10 7.99 1.71
N TYR A 326 13.07 8.73 0.59
CA TYR A 326 12.95 8.16 -0.74
C TYR A 326 14.11 7.18 -1.05
N LEU A 327 15.36 7.60 -0.84
CA LEU A 327 16.55 6.77 -1.09
C LEU A 327 16.56 5.53 -0.17
N LYS A 328 16.25 5.70 1.10
CA LYS A 328 16.08 4.58 2.05
C LYS A 328 15.07 3.56 1.51
N SER A 329 13.96 4.03 0.97
CA SER A 329 12.91 3.16 0.43
C SER A 329 13.35 2.41 -0.82
N VAL A 330 13.87 3.11 -1.84
CA VAL A 330 14.18 2.50 -3.15
C VAL A 330 15.43 1.62 -3.13
N ASN A 331 16.35 1.87 -2.21
CA ASN A 331 17.57 1.06 -2.02
C ASN A 331 17.32 -0.18 -1.14
N HIS A 332 16.18 -0.26 -0.45
CA HIS A 332 15.85 -1.43 0.36
C HIS A 332 15.56 -2.66 -0.51
N SER A 333 16.08 -3.82 -0.11
CA SER A 333 15.91 -5.09 -0.86
C SER A 333 14.45 -5.48 -1.09
N GLY A 334 13.55 -5.12 -0.17
CA GLY A 334 12.11 -5.34 -0.25
C GLY A 334 11.41 -4.49 -1.32
N PHE A 335 12.03 -3.41 -1.83
CA PHE A 335 11.42 -2.54 -2.83
C PHE A 335 11.09 -3.27 -4.14
N LYS A 336 11.92 -4.23 -4.54
CA LYS A 336 11.70 -5.03 -5.77
C LYS A 336 10.37 -5.80 -5.76
N PHE A 337 9.79 -6.07 -4.56
CA PHE A 337 8.55 -6.83 -4.34
C PHE A 337 7.29 -6.00 -4.25
N LEU A 338 7.42 -4.70 -4.27
CA LEU A 338 6.27 -3.82 -4.40
C LEU A 338 5.58 -4.07 -5.74
N THR A 339 4.24 -3.94 -5.73
CA THR A 339 3.45 -3.97 -6.97
C THR A 339 3.90 -2.87 -7.92
N ASP A 340 3.76 -3.11 -9.21
CA ASP A 340 4.15 -2.12 -10.23
C ASP A 340 3.47 -0.76 -9.98
N SER A 341 2.19 -0.76 -9.58
CA SER A 341 1.48 0.48 -9.23
C SER A 341 2.11 1.26 -8.07
N ARG A 342 2.68 0.58 -7.06
CA ARG A 342 3.40 1.25 -5.98
C ARG A 342 4.76 1.77 -6.42
N LYS A 343 5.50 1.01 -7.23
CA LYS A 343 6.78 1.46 -7.79
C LYS A 343 6.62 2.71 -8.65
N GLU A 344 5.49 2.81 -9.37
CA GLU A 344 5.20 3.99 -10.19
C GLU A 344 5.04 5.27 -9.35
N VAL A 345 4.44 5.18 -8.15
CA VAL A 345 4.38 6.33 -7.22
C VAL A 345 5.79 6.85 -6.91
N TYR A 346 6.72 5.95 -6.60
CA TYR A 346 8.11 6.33 -6.34
C TYR A 346 8.82 6.92 -7.57
N LYS A 347 8.44 6.52 -8.80
CA LYS A 347 8.97 7.18 -10.02
C LYS A 347 8.49 8.63 -10.11
N VAL A 348 7.25 8.90 -9.76
CA VAL A 348 6.72 10.27 -9.70
C VAL A 348 7.48 11.09 -8.65
N TYR A 349 7.66 10.57 -7.43
CA TYR A 349 8.46 11.26 -6.42
C TYR A 349 9.88 11.55 -6.90
N ARG A 350 10.52 10.60 -7.58
CA ARG A 350 11.85 10.83 -8.18
C ARG A 350 11.86 11.99 -9.16
N ALA A 351 10.81 12.18 -9.93
CA ALA A 351 10.69 13.29 -10.87
C ALA A 351 10.55 14.64 -10.16
N TYR A 352 9.77 14.73 -9.07
CA TYR A 352 9.72 15.95 -8.25
C TYR A 352 11.06 16.25 -7.56
N LEU A 353 11.70 15.25 -6.99
CA LEU A 353 13.04 15.40 -6.39
C LEU A 353 14.06 15.86 -7.44
N GLN A 354 14.00 15.32 -8.65
CA GLN A 354 14.88 15.76 -9.76
C GLN A 354 14.59 17.22 -10.16
N PHE A 355 13.32 17.64 -10.15
CA PHE A 355 12.97 19.03 -10.35
C PHE A 355 13.65 19.94 -9.31
N PHE A 356 13.59 19.59 -8.01
CA PHE A 356 14.25 20.38 -6.96
C PHE A 356 15.76 20.41 -7.09
N ILE A 357 16.38 19.31 -7.52
CA ILE A 357 17.83 19.25 -7.81
C ILE A 357 18.17 20.17 -8.97
N ASN A 358 17.42 20.10 -10.07
CA ASN A 358 17.67 20.92 -11.26
C ASN A 358 17.57 22.43 -11.00
N ILE A 359 16.80 22.84 -9.99
CA ILE A 359 16.67 24.24 -9.60
C ILE A 359 17.56 24.62 -8.41
N ASN A 360 18.49 23.77 -7.99
CA ASN A 360 19.40 23.97 -6.85
C ASN A 360 18.69 24.29 -5.53
N LEU A 361 17.54 23.65 -5.28
CA LEU A 361 16.85 23.65 -3.98
C LEU A 361 17.16 22.38 -3.19
N LEU A 362 17.80 21.40 -3.81
CA LEU A 362 18.11 20.12 -3.21
C LEU A 362 19.43 19.60 -3.77
N ASP A 363 20.34 19.21 -2.89
CA ASP A 363 21.57 18.51 -3.23
C ASP A 363 21.44 17.01 -3.02
N TYR A 364 22.31 16.23 -3.65
CA TYR A 364 22.38 14.80 -3.39
C TYR A 364 22.97 14.58 -1.98
N PRO A 365 22.32 13.72 -1.14
CA PRO A 365 22.88 13.37 0.16
C PRO A 365 24.26 12.68 0.00
N ASP A 366 25.27 13.16 0.74
CA ASP A 366 26.66 12.70 0.58
C ASP A 366 26.85 11.25 1.02
N ASP A 367 26.15 10.84 2.07
CA ASP A 367 26.29 9.53 2.72
C ASP A 367 25.41 8.42 2.13
N MET A 368 24.65 8.69 1.07
CA MET A 368 23.71 7.73 0.50
C MET A 368 24.09 7.31 -0.92
N LYS A 369 23.83 6.03 -1.24
CA LYS A 369 24.00 5.52 -2.61
C LYS A 369 23.18 6.36 -3.60
N LYS A 370 23.88 7.07 -4.48
CA LYS A 370 23.25 7.90 -5.51
C LYS A 370 22.38 7.02 -6.43
N PRO A 371 21.12 7.42 -6.70
CA PRO A 371 20.29 6.71 -7.65
C PRO A 371 20.86 6.84 -9.06
N LYS A 372 20.46 5.93 -9.96
CA LYS A 372 20.80 6.05 -11.38
C LYS A 372 20.41 7.44 -11.93
N PRO A 373 21.18 8.01 -12.85
CA PRO A 373 20.86 9.30 -13.45
C PRO A 373 19.43 9.33 -13.98
N PHE A 374 18.72 10.43 -13.68
CA PHE A 374 17.36 10.60 -14.15
C PHE A 374 17.38 10.89 -15.66
N ARG A 375 16.56 10.18 -16.43
CA ARG A 375 16.41 10.37 -17.88
C ARG A 375 14.96 10.68 -18.19
N TYR A 376 14.67 11.92 -18.61
CA TYR A 376 13.32 12.37 -18.95
C TYR A 376 12.62 11.45 -19.98
N ALA A 377 13.31 11.11 -21.08
CA ALA A 377 12.78 10.24 -22.13
C ALA A 377 12.34 8.87 -21.55
N LYS A 378 13.16 8.27 -20.66
CA LYS A 378 12.81 7.02 -20.00
C LYS A 378 11.59 7.18 -19.11
N PHE A 379 11.55 8.24 -18.28
CA PHE A 379 10.40 8.56 -17.43
C PHE A 379 9.13 8.73 -18.26
N ASN A 380 9.20 9.46 -19.38
CA ASN A 380 8.06 9.69 -20.26
C ASN A 380 7.54 8.40 -20.92
N ASN A 381 8.41 7.46 -21.27
CA ASN A 381 8.05 6.22 -21.97
C ASN A 381 7.59 5.09 -21.02
N GLU A 382 8.06 5.08 -19.78
CA GLU A 382 7.74 4.00 -18.82
C GLU A 382 6.37 4.13 -18.17
N VAL A 383 5.68 5.26 -18.32
CA VAL A 383 4.44 5.56 -17.58
C VAL A 383 3.18 5.21 -18.39
N HIS A 384 3.17 4.06 -19.04
CA HIS A 384 1.97 3.57 -19.74
C HIS A 384 0.86 3.01 -18.81
N ILE A 385 1.18 2.76 -17.52
CA ILE A 385 0.28 2.07 -16.58
C ILE A 385 -0.83 2.98 -16.04
N PHE A 386 -0.63 4.30 -16.04
CA PHE A 386 -1.59 5.26 -15.46
C PHE A 386 -2.79 5.61 -16.33
N THR A 387 -2.92 5.05 -17.52
CA THR A 387 -4.04 5.36 -18.44
C THR A 387 -5.42 5.08 -17.84
N LYS A 388 -5.51 4.24 -16.81
CA LYS A 388 -6.76 3.89 -16.13
C LYS A 388 -7.13 4.82 -14.98
N ASP A 389 -6.17 5.51 -14.33
CA ASP A 389 -6.42 6.43 -13.22
C ASP A 389 -6.33 7.90 -13.65
N LYS A 390 -7.30 8.35 -14.42
CA LYS A 390 -7.32 9.70 -15.00
C LYS A 390 -7.56 10.84 -14.01
N LYS A 391 -7.97 10.55 -12.77
CA LYS A 391 -8.22 11.56 -11.74
C LYS A 391 -7.26 11.44 -10.54
N GLY A 392 -6.24 10.60 -10.64
CA GLY A 392 -5.27 10.33 -9.60
C GLY A 392 -3.84 10.63 -10.02
N ILE A 393 -2.96 9.67 -9.81
CA ILE A 393 -1.51 9.78 -10.02
C ILE A 393 -1.10 10.28 -11.43
N ASN A 394 -1.97 10.11 -12.42
CA ASN A 394 -1.75 10.65 -13.77
C ASN A 394 -1.62 12.18 -13.77
N ILE A 395 -2.31 12.87 -12.86
CA ILE A 395 -2.20 14.34 -12.72
C ILE A 395 -0.80 14.70 -12.21
N SER A 396 -0.33 14.04 -11.14
CA SER A 396 1.01 14.27 -10.58
C SER A 396 2.10 13.99 -11.62
N PHE A 397 1.89 12.99 -12.46
CA PHE A 397 2.78 12.68 -13.56
C PHE A 397 2.83 13.79 -14.61
N ILE A 398 1.67 14.33 -15.03
CA ILE A 398 1.58 15.45 -15.98
C ILE A 398 2.29 16.68 -15.41
N VAL A 399 2.07 16.97 -14.12
CA VAL A 399 2.75 18.07 -13.43
C VAL A 399 4.26 17.84 -13.41
N ALA A 400 4.72 16.65 -13.01
CA ALA A 400 6.14 16.32 -12.97
C ALA A 400 6.82 16.44 -14.35
N GLN A 401 6.14 15.97 -15.42
CA GLN A 401 6.63 16.14 -16.79
C GLN A 401 6.83 17.61 -17.14
N PHE A 402 5.84 18.45 -16.82
CA PHE A 402 5.93 19.88 -17.09
C PHE A 402 7.08 20.54 -16.32
N LEU A 403 7.20 20.24 -15.02
CA LEU A 403 8.25 20.78 -14.15
C LEU A 403 9.67 20.44 -14.68
N LEU A 404 9.87 19.21 -15.14
CA LEU A 404 11.15 18.79 -15.71
C LEU A 404 11.48 19.52 -17.01
N LEU A 405 10.52 19.61 -17.95
CA LEU A 405 10.68 20.36 -19.18
C LEU A 405 10.97 21.85 -18.93
N PHE A 406 10.33 22.40 -17.93
CA PHE A 406 10.56 23.79 -17.51
C PHE A 406 11.99 24.01 -17.04
N THR A 407 12.54 23.10 -16.21
CA THR A 407 13.93 23.22 -15.71
C THR A 407 15.00 22.94 -16.74
N GLU A 408 14.71 22.07 -17.72
CA GLU A 408 15.61 21.79 -18.85
C GLU A 408 15.61 22.93 -19.89
N GLY A 409 14.78 23.96 -19.72
CA GLY A 409 14.61 25.05 -20.69
C GLY A 409 13.99 24.59 -22.02
N ASN A 410 13.38 23.40 -22.04
CA ASN A 410 12.76 22.84 -23.24
C ASN A 410 11.36 23.41 -23.45
N TYR A 411 11.30 24.72 -23.66
CA TYR A 411 10.04 25.47 -23.80
C TYR A 411 9.22 25.06 -25.04
N LYS A 412 9.90 24.57 -26.09
CA LYS A 412 9.22 24.06 -27.29
C LYS A 412 8.37 22.84 -26.94
N LEU A 413 8.96 21.85 -26.29
CA LEU A 413 8.24 20.62 -25.91
C LEU A 413 7.19 20.91 -24.82
N ALA A 414 7.46 21.86 -23.92
CA ALA A 414 6.46 22.33 -22.95
C ALA A 414 5.25 22.93 -23.66
N ASN A 415 5.45 23.74 -24.72
CA ASN A 415 4.36 24.30 -25.52
C ASN A 415 3.55 23.22 -26.27
N GLU A 416 4.20 22.23 -26.85
CA GLU A 416 3.52 21.08 -27.49
C GLU A 416 2.63 20.32 -26.51
N LYS A 417 3.05 20.18 -25.23
CA LYS A 417 2.25 19.53 -24.17
C LYS A 417 1.00 20.31 -23.76
N ILE A 418 0.95 21.63 -23.99
CA ILE A 418 -0.19 22.46 -23.58
C ILE A 418 -1.52 22.03 -24.20
N ALA A 419 -1.52 21.64 -25.46
CA ALA A 419 -2.73 21.16 -26.13
C ALA A 419 -3.27 19.90 -25.43
N SER A 420 -2.37 18.98 -25.05
CA SER A 420 -2.72 17.78 -24.30
C SER A 420 -3.24 18.10 -22.89
N ILE A 421 -2.61 19.04 -22.17
CA ILE A 421 -3.05 19.48 -20.84
C ILE A 421 -4.44 20.15 -20.92
N LYS A 422 -4.68 21.02 -21.89
CA LYS A 422 -6.00 21.65 -22.11
C LYS A 422 -7.10 20.62 -22.42
N SER A 423 -6.78 19.65 -23.27
CA SER A 423 -7.71 18.55 -23.58
C SER A 423 -7.99 17.70 -22.34
N TYR A 424 -6.94 17.36 -21.57
CA TYR A 424 -7.06 16.58 -20.36
C TYR A 424 -7.90 17.26 -19.28
N THR A 425 -7.63 18.54 -18.98
CA THR A 425 -8.40 19.33 -18.01
C THR A 425 -9.86 19.42 -18.40
N ARG A 426 -10.15 19.68 -19.69
CA ARG A 426 -11.53 19.76 -20.20
C ARG A 426 -12.28 18.45 -20.12
N LYS A 427 -11.59 17.31 -20.34
CA LYS A 427 -12.22 15.99 -20.41
C LYS A 427 -12.36 15.32 -19.05
N HIS A 428 -11.40 15.52 -18.15
CA HIS A 428 -11.27 14.71 -16.94
C HIS A 428 -11.34 15.46 -15.62
N LEU A 429 -11.18 16.80 -15.62
CA LEU A 429 -11.10 17.61 -14.41
C LEU A 429 -12.26 18.62 -14.32
N LYS A 430 -13.49 18.12 -14.34
CA LYS A 430 -14.71 18.97 -14.30
C LYS A 430 -15.34 19.04 -12.91
N ASP A 431 -15.02 18.12 -12.03
CA ASP A 431 -15.67 17.95 -10.75
C ASP A 431 -14.96 18.78 -9.66
N ASP A 432 -15.69 19.11 -8.60
CA ASP A 432 -15.13 19.81 -7.42
C ASP A 432 -13.90 19.09 -6.83
N GLU A 433 -13.86 17.75 -6.87
CA GLU A 433 -12.73 16.94 -6.40
C GLU A 433 -11.43 17.20 -7.17
N THR A 434 -11.55 17.65 -8.40
CA THR A 434 -10.41 17.96 -9.28
C THR A 434 -10.16 19.45 -9.40
N PHE A 435 -10.81 20.27 -8.54
CA PHE A 435 -10.75 21.73 -8.61
C PHE A 435 -9.31 22.24 -8.48
N ARG A 436 -8.56 21.83 -7.44
CA ARG A 436 -7.18 22.29 -7.21
C ARG A 436 -6.24 21.91 -8.36
N PRO A 437 -6.14 20.62 -8.78
CA PRO A 437 -5.32 20.27 -9.95
C PRO A 437 -5.80 20.94 -11.24
N ASN A 438 -7.10 21.16 -11.44
CA ASN A 438 -7.62 21.90 -12.58
C ASN A 438 -7.14 23.37 -12.58
N CYS A 439 -7.20 24.04 -11.42
CA CYS A 439 -6.67 25.39 -11.27
C CYS A 439 -5.18 25.45 -11.58
N PHE A 440 -4.39 24.56 -10.97
CA PHE A 440 -2.94 24.54 -11.15
C PHE A 440 -2.53 24.24 -12.60
N LEU A 441 -3.12 23.23 -13.23
CA LEU A 441 -2.84 22.92 -14.64
C LEU A 441 -3.24 24.08 -15.57
N LYS A 442 -4.34 24.80 -15.29
CA LYS A 442 -4.70 26.01 -16.03
C LYS A 442 -3.67 27.14 -15.82
N MET A 443 -3.11 27.26 -14.62
CA MET A 443 -2.04 28.23 -14.34
C MET A 443 -0.78 27.89 -15.14
N LEU A 444 -0.39 26.61 -15.22
CA LEU A 444 0.72 26.17 -16.08
C LEU A 444 0.46 26.46 -17.57
N VAL A 445 -0.77 26.26 -18.04
CA VAL A 445 -1.18 26.65 -19.40
C VAL A 445 -1.00 28.16 -19.62
N LYS A 446 -1.44 29.00 -18.67
CA LYS A 446 -1.29 30.47 -18.77
C LYS A 446 0.18 30.90 -18.73
N LEU A 447 1.03 30.23 -17.95
CA LEU A 447 2.47 30.46 -17.93
C LEU A 447 3.08 30.34 -19.33
N VAL A 448 2.77 29.26 -20.03
CA VAL A 448 3.27 29.04 -21.40
C VAL A 448 2.64 30.01 -22.40
N GLU A 449 1.32 30.30 -22.31
CA GLU A 449 0.64 31.31 -23.15
C GLU A 449 1.20 32.71 -22.98
N CYS A 450 1.88 32.97 -21.87
CA CYS A 450 2.58 34.24 -21.59
C CYS A 450 4.07 34.17 -21.95
N ASP A 451 4.53 33.17 -22.71
CA ASP A 451 5.93 32.95 -23.07
C ASP A 451 6.88 33.03 -21.84
N PHE A 452 6.43 32.49 -20.71
CA PHE A 452 7.14 32.49 -19.42
C PHE A 452 7.50 33.88 -18.87
N HIS A 453 6.81 34.93 -19.31
CA HIS A 453 7.03 36.29 -18.83
C HIS A 453 6.32 36.50 -17.47
N LYS A 454 7.09 36.85 -16.42
CA LYS A 454 6.63 36.90 -15.02
C LYS A 454 5.42 37.81 -14.81
N ALA A 455 5.52 39.08 -15.18
CA ALA A 455 4.44 40.05 -14.96
C ALA A 455 3.15 39.72 -15.73
N ALA A 456 3.27 39.23 -16.96
CA ALA A 456 2.13 38.79 -17.76
C ALA A 456 1.46 37.53 -17.15
N THR A 457 2.28 36.57 -16.69
CA THR A 457 1.81 35.36 -16.03
C THR A 457 1.06 35.69 -14.74
N LEU A 458 1.65 36.50 -13.86
CA LEU A 458 1.02 36.91 -12.61
C LEU A 458 -0.35 37.55 -12.85
N ARG A 459 -0.43 38.51 -13.82
CA ARG A 459 -1.71 39.15 -14.16
C ARG A 459 -2.75 38.16 -14.66
N LYS A 460 -2.38 37.23 -15.56
CA LYS A 460 -3.33 36.28 -16.14
C LYS A 460 -3.70 35.11 -15.22
N THR A 461 -2.91 34.86 -14.19
CA THR A 461 -3.18 33.76 -13.23
C THR A 461 -3.72 34.24 -11.90
N LYS A 462 -3.78 35.54 -11.63
CA LYS A 462 -4.23 36.13 -10.35
C LYS A 462 -5.48 35.48 -9.77
N THR A 463 -6.56 35.46 -10.53
CA THR A 463 -7.85 34.90 -10.09
C THR A 463 -7.78 33.39 -9.83
N LEU A 464 -7.00 32.64 -10.64
CA LEU A 464 -6.82 31.20 -10.42
C LEU A 464 -5.99 30.92 -9.17
N HIS A 465 -4.95 31.74 -8.94
CA HIS A 465 -4.10 31.62 -7.77
C HIS A 465 -4.86 31.98 -6.48
N GLU A 466 -5.65 33.05 -6.49
CA GLU A 466 -6.54 33.41 -5.38
C GLU A 466 -7.56 32.30 -5.10
N LYS A 467 -8.17 31.74 -6.14
CA LYS A 467 -9.06 30.59 -6.01
C LYS A 467 -8.35 29.37 -5.44
N LEU A 468 -7.11 29.11 -5.82
CA LEU A 468 -6.31 28.01 -5.31
C LEU A 468 -5.97 28.21 -3.82
N LYS A 469 -5.54 29.43 -3.42
CA LYS A 469 -5.24 29.79 -2.02
C LYS A 469 -6.48 29.79 -1.12
N ASN A 470 -7.59 30.36 -1.59
CA ASN A 470 -8.83 30.47 -0.82
C ASN A 470 -9.65 29.18 -0.84
N HIS A 471 -9.40 28.32 -1.79
CA HIS A 471 -9.91 26.99 -1.76
C HIS A 471 -9.05 26.19 -0.77
N THR A 472 -9.18 26.54 0.53
CA THR A 472 -8.96 25.52 1.56
C THR A 472 -9.76 24.33 1.08
N PRO A 473 -9.16 23.19 0.82
CA PRO A 473 -9.97 22.02 0.58
C PRO A 473 -10.88 21.96 1.80
N LYS A 474 -12.21 22.25 1.61
CA LYS A 474 -13.17 21.71 2.56
C LYS A 474 -12.84 20.25 2.47
N ALA A 475 -11.99 19.83 3.34
CA ALA A 475 -11.35 18.52 3.47
C ALA A 475 -11.62 17.49 2.35
N LYS A 476 -11.82 17.95 1.11
CA LYS A 476 -12.09 17.15 -0.07
C LYS A 476 -10.77 16.60 -0.58
N ARG A 477 -10.35 15.47 -0.02
CA ARG A 477 -9.24 14.66 -0.48
C ARG A 477 -8.07 15.49 -1.02
N LEU A 478 -7.20 15.91 -0.13
CA LEU A 478 -5.80 15.97 -0.47
C LEU A 478 -5.38 14.51 -0.75
N ARG A 479 -5.53 14.11 -1.98
CA ARG A 479 -4.94 12.87 -2.44
C ARG A 479 -3.47 13.17 -2.59
N SER A 480 -2.69 12.75 -1.63
CA SER A 480 -1.23 12.85 -1.68
C SER A 480 -0.61 12.21 -2.93
N ASP A 481 -1.37 11.33 -3.61
CA ASP A 481 -1.00 10.78 -4.92
C ASP A 481 -1.35 11.72 -6.10
N VAL A 482 -2.13 12.77 -5.87
CA VAL A 482 -2.48 13.79 -6.88
C VAL A 482 -1.69 15.06 -6.67
N GLU A 483 -1.66 15.59 -5.45
CA GLU A 483 -0.92 16.78 -5.06
C GLU A 483 0.28 16.36 -4.21
N VAL A 484 1.37 15.98 -4.87
CA VAL A 484 2.61 15.49 -4.23
C VAL A 484 3.29 16.59 -3.43
N VAL A 485 3.27 17.81 -3.95
CA VAL A 485 3.73 19.03 -3.29
C VAL A 485 2.57 20.03 -3.38
N PRO A 486 2.31 20.85 -2.34
CA PRO A 486 1.28 21.87 -2.41
C PRO A 486 1.42 22.72 -3.66
N TYR A 487 0.33 22.88 -4.43
CA TYR A 487 0.40 23.61 -5.69
C TYR A 487 0.73 25.09 -5.51
N GLU A 488 0.39 25.68 -4.35
CA GLU A 488 0.78 27.02 -3.98
C GLU A 488 2.31 27.15 -3.92
N ASP A 489 2.96 26.21 -3.24
CA ASP A 489 4.41 26.22 -3.04
C ASP A 489 5.14 25.98 -4.38
N LEU A 490 4.66 24.99 -5.18
CA LEU A 490 5.17 24.78 -6.53
C LEU A 490 5.03 26.04 -7.42
N TRP A 491 3.92 26.75 -7.29
CA TRP A 491 3.67 27.96 -8.08
C TRP A 491 4.66 29.07 -7.70
N GLU A 492 4.86 29.32 -6.41
CA GLU A 492 5.82 30.31 -5.92
C GLU A 492 7.26 29.96 -6.38
N ILE A 493 7.64 28.68 -6.32
CA ILE A 493 8.92 28.18 -6.82
C ILE A 493 9.06 28.48 -8.33
N ILE A 494 8.05 28.17 -9.14
CA ILE A 494 8.05 28.43 -10.58
C ILE A 494 8.20 29.93 -10.85
N LEU A 495 7.41 30.78 -10.16
CA LEU A 495 7.47 32.24 -10.30
C LEU A 495 8.83 32.82 -9.89
N GLY A 496 9.51 32.22 -8.92
CA GLY A 496 10.86 32.60 -8.52
C GLY A 496 11.93 32.31 -9.59
N ARG A 497 11.62 31.47 -10.59
CA ARG A 497 12.55 31.03 -11.65
C ARG A 497 12.31 31.67 -13.02
N ILE A 498 11.31 32.52 -13.12
CA ILE A 498 11.02 33.30 -14.34
C ILE A 498 11.26 34.79 -14.11
N ASP A 499 11.65 35.47 -15.16
CA ASP A 499 11.91 36.92 -15.20
C ASP A 499 10.90 37.65 -16.12
N ASN A 500 11.11 38.95 -16.32
CA ASN A 500 10.26 39.75 -17.20
C ASN A 500 10.74 39.75 -18.65
N ARG A 501 11.52 38.76 -19.08
CA ARG A 501 11.94 38.60 -20.46
C ARG A 501 11.02 37.62 -21.17
N PHE A 502 10.47 38.03 -22.31
CA PHE A 502 9.78 37.11 -23.20
C PHE A 502 10.76 36.12 -23.79
N ARG A 503 10.49 34.83 -23.62
CA ARG A 503 11.36 33.78 -24.17
C ARG A 503 10.96 33.43 -25.62
N GLN A 504 10.58 34.40 -26.39
CA GLN A 504 10.13 34.33 -27.80
C GLN A 504 11.18 33.87 -28.82
N GLY A 505 12.38 33.46 -28.40
CA GLY A 505 13.39 32.94 -29.34
C GLY A 505 12.97 31.69 -30.16
N LEU A 506 11.78 31.10 -29.88
CA LEU A 506 11.35 29.84 -30.49
C LEU A 506 10.51 30.02 -31.77
N LYS A 507 9.92 31.18 -32.04
CA LYS A 507 9.19 31.41 -33.30
C LYS A 507 10.06 31.84 -34.46
N ASN A 508 11.24 32.37 -34.18
CA ASN A 508 12.13 32.94 -35.23
C ASN A 508 13.23 32.00 -35.74
N ASN A 509 13.50 30.87 -35.06
CA ASN A 509 14.51 29.91 -35.53
C ASN A 509 14.00 28.89 -36.56
N THR A 510 12.70 28.80 -36.78
CA THR A 510 12.11 27.93 -37.83
C THR A 510 12.08 28.60 -39.22
N LEU A 511 12.39 29.90 -39.31
CA LEU A 511 12.45 30.61 -40.59
C LEU A 511 13.85 30.85 -41.11
N LYS A 512 14.93 30.52 -40.35
CA LYS A 512 16.33 30.66 -40.80
C LYS A 512 16.99 29.37 -41.25
N SER A 513 16.35 28.21 -41.11
CA SER A 513 16.93 26.92 -41.57
C SER A 513 16.35 26.43 -42.93
N VAL A 514 15.68 27.29 -43.68
CA VAL A 514 15.15 26.95 -45.04
C VAL A 514 15.76 27.91 -46.10
N LYS A 515 16.85 28.61 -45.77
CA LYS A 515 17.65 29.33 -46.78
C LYS A 515 19.14 29.16 -46.49
N THR A 516 19.67 28.00 -46.79
CA THR A 516 21.00 27.73 -47.35
C THR A 516 20.97 26.34 -47.94
#